data_b3efe861b8d9aea795f1bbd46981c623
#
_entry.id   b3efe861b8d9aea795f1bbd46981c623
#
_cell.length_a   1.000
_cell.length_b   1.000
_cell.length_c   1.000
_cell.angle_alpha   90.00
_cell.angle_beta   90.00
_cell.angle_gamma   90.00
#
_symmetry.space_group_name_H-M   'P 1'
#
loop_
_entity.id
_entity.type
_entity.pdbx_description
1 polymer ?
#
loop_
_entity_poly.entity_id
_entity_poly.type
_entity_poly.pdbx_seq_one_letter_code
_entity_poly.pdbx_strand_id
1 'polypeptide(L)'
;MLEHTKELPIEIKFVGPMGNKVRAIDALKSLGFVDTSDSILWRELFPEYGDEELPGVCLAGSRLKEGMTQKRLSGLTGIPQCHISEMENGKRPIGKKRAKILAKVLSVGYKIFLRS
;
A
#
# COMPACT_ATOMS: atom_id res chain seq x y z
N MET A 1 14.02 -15.07 11.28
CA MET A 1 13.26 -14.10 12.06
C MET A 1 13.15 -12.78 11.30
N LEU A 2 11.98 -12.21 11.35
CA LEU A 2 11.75 -10.94 10.65
C LEU A 2 12.24 -9.78 11.50
N GLU A 3 12.97 -8.91 10.88
CA GLU A 3 13.37 -7.69 11.53
C GLU A 3 12.24 -6.68 11.46
N HIS A 4 12.14 -5.83 12.48
CA HIS A 4 11.11 -4.82 12.54
C HIS A 4 11.55 -3.53 11.86
N THR A 5 12.10 -3.66 10.67
CA THR A 5 12.36 -2.50 9.84
C THR A 5 11.07 -2.11 9.14
N LYS A 6 11.00 -0.87 8.65
CA LYS A 6 9.83 -0.42 7.91
C LYS A 6 9.81 -1.06 6.53
N GLU A 7 9.23 -2.24 6.45
CA GLU A 7 9.03 -2.91 5.17
C GLU A 7 7.75 -2.41 4.52
N LEU A 8 7.76 -2.37 3.20
CA LEU A 8 6.57 -1.97 2.46
C LEU A 8 5.52 -3.06 2.56
N PRO A 9 4.27 -2.69 2.92
CA PRO A 9 3.22 -3.69 2.98
C PRO A 9 2.86 -4.21 1.60
N ILE A 10 2.46 -5.48 1.55
CA ILE A 10 2.00 -6.11 0.31
C ILE A 10 0.63 -6.73 0.55
N GLU A 11 -0.11 -6.93 -0.53
CA GLU A 11 -1.37 -7.64 -0.50
C GLU A 11 -1.20 -8.99 -1.19
N ILE A 12 -1.69 -10.05 -0.56
CA ILE A 12 -1.62 -11.40 -1.10
C ILE A 12 -3.03 -11.99 -1.16
N LYS A 13 -3.35 -12.63 -2.26
CA LYS A 13 -4.65 -13.26 -2.46
C LYS A 13 -4.47 -14.77 -2.60
N PHE A 14 -5.29 -15.53 -1.89
CA PHE A 14 -5.25 -16.99 -1.93
C PHE A 14 -6.63 -17.56 -2.19
N VAL A 15 -6.65 -18.69 -2.89
CA VAL A 15 -7.86 -19.47 -3.11
C VAL A 15 -7.59 -20.88 -2.63
N GLY A 16 -8.50 -21.42 -1.81
CA GLY A 16 -8.32 -22.76 -1.25
C GLY A 16 -9.57 -23.28 -0.57
N PRO A 17 -9.47 -24.43 0.12
CA PRO A 17 -10.63 -25.04 0.77
C PRO A 17 -11.21 -24.17 1.86
N MET A 18 -12.54 -24.06 1.89
CA MET A 18 -13.23 -23.24 2.90
C MET A 18 -12.95 -23.76 4.32
N GLY A 19 -12.82 -25.06 4.50
CA GLY A 19 -12.58 -25.64 5.82
C GLY A 19 -11.26 -25.22 6.46
N ASN A 20 -10.31 -24.71 5.67
CA ASN A 20 -9.02 -24.26 6.18
C ASN A 20 -8.91 -22.73 6.29
N LYS A 21 -10.01 -22.02 6.09
CA LYS A 21 -10.00 -20.56 6.13
C LYS A 21 -9.46 -20.00 7.45
N VAL A 22 -9.98 -20.51 8.57
CA VAL A 22 -9.57 -20.03 9.90
C VAL A 22 -8.09 -20.32 10.15
N ARG A 23 -7.64 -21.53 9.78
CA ARG A 23 -6.24 -21.92 9.95
C ARG A 23 -5.32 -21.04 9.12
N ALA A 24 -5.71 -20.73 7.89
CA ALA A 24 -4.92 -19.88 7.01
C ALA A 24 -4.81 -18.46 7.58
N ILE A 25 -5.92 -17.90 8.06
CA ILE A 25 -5.93 -16.57 8.67
C ILE A 25 -5.05 -16.55 9.91
N ASP A 26 -5.16 -17.56 10.77
CA ASP A 26 -4.33 -17.63 11.99
C ASP A 26 -2.84 -17.74 11.67
N ALA A 27 -2.49 -18.53 10.66
CA ALA A 27 -1.10 -18.68 10.24
C ALA A 27 -0.55 -17.35 9.73
N LEU A 28 -1.32 -16.62 8.93
CA LEU A 28 -0.91 -15.34 8.42
C LEU A 28 -0.78 -14.28 9.52
N LYS A 29 -1.71 -14.29 10.48
CA LYS A 29 -1.63 -13.36 11.61
C LYS A 29 -0.36 -13.58 12.43
N SER A 30 0.06 -14.83 12.60
CA SER A 30 1.28 -15.13 13.34
C SER A 30 2.54 -14.60 12.64
N LEU A 31 2.44 -14.34 11.33
CA LEU A 31 3.52 -13.79 10.54
C LEU A 31 3.43 -12.26 10.39
N GLY A 32 2.46 -11.64 11.04
CA GLY A 32 2.30 -10.19 10.98
C GLY A 32 1.34 -9.68 9.90
N PHE A 33 0.65 -10.60 9.22
CA PHE A 33 -0.37 -10.19 8.23
C PHE A 33 -1.69 -9.91 8.93
N VAL A 34 -2.49 -9.07 8.32
CA VAL A 34 -3.79 -8.69 8.84
C VAL A 34 -4.85 -8.94 7.79
N ASP A 35 -6.01 -9.44 8.24
CA ASP A 35 -7.15 -9.67 7.36
C ASP A 35 -7.80 -8.32 7.04
N THR A 36 -7.78 -7.94 5.77
CA THR A 36 -8.32 -6.66 5.32
C THR A 36 -9.68 -6.78 4.65
N SER A 37 -10.32 -7.95 4.77
CA SER A 37 -11.63 -8.16 4.15
C SER A 37 -12.69 -7.17 4.66
N ASP A 38 -12.49 -6.60 5.84
CA ASP A 38 -13.39 -5.61 6.43
C ASP A 38 -12.96 -4.15 6.17
N SER A 39 -12.10 -3.93 5.18
CA SER A 39 -11.69 -2.59 4.76
C SER A 39 -10.96 -1.78 5.85
N ILE A 40 -10.06 -2.42 6.58
CA ILE A 40 -9.26 -1.76 7.60
C ILE A 40 -8.27 -0.79 6.92
N LEU A 41 -8.13 0.41 7.48
CA LEU A 41 -7.21 1.41 6.96
C LEU A 41 -5.75 1.00 7.20
N TRP A 42 -4.88 1.31 6.25
CA TRP A 42 -3.46 1.00 6.34
C TRP A 42 -2.83 1.51 7.63
N ARG A 43 -3.29 2.67 8.12
CA ARG A 43 -2.81 3.25 9.35
C ARG A 43 -3.02 2.34 10.55
N GLU A 44 -4.14 1.62 10.58
CA GLU A 44 -4.45 0.67 11.63
C GLU A 44 -3.62 -0.60 11.50
N LEU A 45 -3.25 -0.96 10.26
CA LEU A 45 -2.43 -2.14 9.99
C LEU A 45 -0.97 -1.93 10.36
N PHE A 46 -0.46 -0.72 10.16
CA PHE A 46 0.95 -0.39 10.34
C PHE A 46 1.10 0.87 11.18
N PRO A 47 0.81 0.77 12.49
CA PRO A 47 0.82 1.94 13.38
C PRO A 47 2.20 2.57 13.58
N GLU A 48 3.29 1.87 13.22
CA GLU A 48 4.63 2.43 13.29
C GLU A 48 4.88 3.51 12.24
N TYR A 49 4.04 3.62 11.21
CA TYR A 49 4.14 4.70 10.23
C TYR A 49 3.31 5.89 10.69
N GLY A 50 3.88 7.09 10.59
CA GLY A 50 3.14 8.31 10.89
C GLY A 50 2.19 8.69 9.76
N ASP A 51 1.26 9.61 10.05
CA ASP A 51 0.28 10.07 9.08
C ASP A 51 0.91 10.67 7.83
N GLU A 52 2.09 11.26 7.96
CA GLU A 52 2.78 11.85 6.83
C GLU A 52 3.50 10.82 5.97
N GLU A 53 3.91 9.71 6.59
CA GLU A 53 4.66 8.65 5.90
C GLU A 53 3.73 7.66 5.19
N LEU A 54 2.58 7.37 5.80
CA LEU A 54 1.73 6.28 5.37
C LEU A 54 1.24 6.37 3.94
N PRO A 55 0.78 7.53 3.44
CA PRO A 55 0.38 7.63 2.04
C PRO A 55 1.51 7.26 1.08
N GLY A 56 2.73 7.70 1.37
CA GLY A 56 3.90 7.38 0.55
C GLY A 56 4.24 5.90 0.59
N VAL A 57 4.15 5.28 1.76
CA VAL A 57 4.36 3.85 1.92
C VAL A 57 3.33 3.06 1.12
N CYS A 58 2.08 3.48 1.17
CA CYS A 58 1.02 2.85 0.39
C CYS A 58 1.26 2.99 -1.12
N LEU A 59 1.73 4.16 -1.55
CA LEU A 59 2.02 4.39 -2.96
C LEU A 59 3.14 3.48 -3.44
N ALA A 60 4.25 3.42 -2.72
CA ALA A 60 5.37 2.56 -3.08
C ALA A 60 4.96 1.09 -3.06
N GLY A 61 4.22 0.67 -2.05
CA GLY A 61 3.74 -0.71 -1.94
C GLY A 61 2.81 -1.10 -3.08
N SER A 62 1.88 -0.22 -3.44
CA SER A 62 0.96 -0.46 -4.54
C SER A 62 1.69 -0.54 -5.88
N ARG A 63 2.66 0.36 -6.07
CA ARG A 63 3.49 0.36 -7.28
C ARG A 63 4.27 -0.96 -7.42
N LEU A 64 4.91 -1.39 -6.33
CA LEU A 64 5.68 -2.63 -6.33
C LEU A 64 4.80 -3.85 -6.53
N LYS A 65 3.60 -3.85 -5.98
CA LYS A 65 2.63 -4.92 -6.18
C LYS A 65 2.31 -5.09 -7.67
N GLU A 66 2.21 -3.98 -8.41
CA GLU A 66 1.93 -4.01 -9.84
C GLU A 66 3.19 -4.20 -10.68
N GLY A 67 4.34 -4.38 -10.06
CA GLY A 67 5.60 -4.60 -10.76
C GLY A 67 6.10 -3.39 -11.55
N MET A 68 5.72 -2.19 -11.14
CA MET A 68 6.08 -0.96 -11.86
C MET A 68 7.27 -0.26 -11.23
N THR A 69 8.08 0.36 -12.11
CA THR A 69 9.09 1.33 -11.67
C THR A 69 8.44 2.69 -11.49
N GLN A 70 9.11 3.60 -10.78
CA GLN A 70 8.64 4.98 -10.68
C GLN A 70 8.52 5.64 -12.04
N LYS A 71 9.46 5.35 -12.92
CA LYS A 71 9.46 5.90 -14.28
C LYS A 71 8.23 5.44 -15.06
N ARG A 72 7.88 4.16 -14.96
CA ARG A 72 6.70 3.65 -15.64
C ARG A 72 5.43 4.26 -15.09
N LEU A 73 5.33 4.36 -13.77
CA LEU A 73 4.17 4.99 -13.14
C LEU A 73 4.05 6.45 -13.60
N SER A 74 5.17 7.16 -13.69
CA SER A 74 5.21 8.53 -14.21
C SER A 74 4.62 8.59 -15.63
N GLY A 75 5.04 7.66 -16.49
CA GLY A 75 4.53 7.61 -17.87
C GLY A 75 3.04 7.35 -17.96
N LEU A 76 2.50 6.53 -17.05
CA LEU A 76 1.09 6.17 -17.07
C LEU A 76 0.18 7.23 -16.44
N THR A 77 0.71 8.04 -15.52
CA THR A 77 -0.09 9.02 -14.77
C THR A 77 0.12 10.45 -15.22
N GLY A 78 1.20 10.73 -15.91
CA GLY A 78 1.59 12.10 -16.25
C GLY A 78 2.20 12.88 -15.08
N ILE A 79 2.44 12.21 -13.95
CA ILE A 79 3.07 12.85 -12.78
C ILE A 79 4.58 12.73 -12.93
N PRO A 80 5.35 13.83 -12.77
CA PRO A 80 6.80 13.74 -12.88
C PRO A 80 7.39 12.71 -11.92
N GLN A 81 8.39 11.94 -12.38
CA GLN A 81 9.01 10.91 -11.55
C GLN A 81 9.57 11.47 -10.24
N CYS A 82 10.16 12.67 -10.27
CA CYS A 82 10.68 13.27 -9.05
C CYS A 82 9.58 13.55 -8.03
N HIS A 83 8.38 13.90 -8.49
CA HIS A 83 7.23 14.08 -7.59
C HIS A 83 6.77 12.76 -7.00
N ILE A 84 6.77 11.68 -7.80
CA ILE A 84 6.43 10.35 -7.31
C ILE A 84 7.42 9.94 -6.23
N SER A 85 8.71 10.12 -6.47
CA SER A 85 9.74 9.82 -5.48
C SER A 85 9.54 10.61 -4.19
N GLU A 86 9.25 11.89 -4.30
CA GLU A 86 8.99 12.73 -3.13
C GLU A 86 7.74 12.28 -2.36
N MET A 87 6.69 11.88 -3.09
CA MET A 87 5.48 11.38 -2.45
C MET A 87 5.74 10.06 -1.71
N GLU A 88 6.50 9.16 -2.31
CA GLU A 88 6.84 7.87 -1.68
C GLU A 88 7.70 8.04 -0.44
N ASN A 89 8.51 9.09 -0.40
CA ASN A 89 9.39 9.37 0.74
C ASN A 89 8.76 10.32 1.78
N GLY A 90 7.48 10.64 1.62
CA GLY A 90 6.78 11.50 2.57
C GLY A 90 7.16 12.98 2.49
N LYS A 91 7.91 13.38 1.47
CA LYS A 91 8.36 14.77 1.31
C LYS A 91 7.35 15.66 0.58
N ARG A 92 6.38 15.05 -0.08
CA ARG A 92 5.34 15.75 -0.82
C ARG A 92 4.00 15.10 -0.54
N PRO A 93 2.97 15.86 -0.15
CA PRO A 93 1.64 15.28 0.05
C PRO A 93 1.04 14.86 -1.28
N ILE A 94 0.19 13.85 -1.24
CA ILE A 94 -0.55 13.39 -2.42
C ILE A 94 -1.90 14.12 -2.40
N GLY A 95 -2.10 15.01 -3.36
CA GLY A 95 -3.36 15.72 -3.49
C GLY A 95 -4.48 14.79 -3.95
N LYS A 96 -5.73 15.18 -3.68
CA LYS A 96 -6.90 14.36 -4.02
C LYS A 96 -6.95 14.01 -5.51
N LYS A 97 -6.66 14.97 -6.38
CA LYS A 97 -6.68 14.76 -7.83
C LYS A 97 -5.66 13.70 -8.25
N ARG A 98 -4.42 13.82 -7.75
CA ARG A 98 -3.37 12.84 -8.06
C ARG A 98 -3.64 11.49 -7.41
N ALA A 99 -4.22 11.50 -6.21
CA ALA A 99 -4.60 10.27 -5.53
C ALA A 99 -5.59 9.46 -6.38
N LYS A 100 -6.55 10.11 -7.00
CA LYS A 100 -7.51 9.44 -7.87
C LYS A 100 -6.86 8.87 -9.12
N ILE A 101 -5.93 9.60 -9.72
CA ILE A 101 -5.19 9.13 -10.91
C ILE A 101 -4.34 7.91 -10.56
N LEU A 102 -3.60 8.00 -9.46
CA LEU A 102 -2.77 6.90 -8.99
C LEU A 102 -3.59 5.67 -8.64
N ALA A 103 -4.70 5.86 -7.95
CA ALA A 103 -5.57 4.77 -7.55
C ALA A 103 -6.12 4.02 -8.76
N LYS A 104 -6.49 4.73 -9.81
CA LYS A 104 -7.00 4.13 -11.03
C LYS A 104 -5.94 3.26 -11.71
N VAL A 105 -4.71 3.77 -11.82
CA VAL A 105 -3.62 3.05 -12.46
C VAL A 105 -3.18 1.84 -11.62
N LEU A 106 -3.18 1.99 -10.30
CA LEU A 106 -2.70 0.96 -9.39
C LEU A 106 -3.80 0.03 -8.88
N SER A 107 -5.04 0.24 -9.30
CA SER A 107 -6.20 -0.59 -8.94
C SER A 107 -6.42 -0.68 -7.43
N VAL A 108 -6.36 0.46 -6.76
CA VAL A 108 -6.60 0.57 -5.31
C VAL A 108 -7.56 1.72 -5.03
N GLY A 109 -8.05 1.80 -3.80
CA GLY A 109 -8.88 2.93 -3.39
C GLY A 109 -8.04 4.19 -3.19
N TYR A 110 -8.49 5.32 -3.70
CA TYR A 110 -7.68 6.55 -3.65
C TYR A 110 -7.49 7.09 -2.23
N LYS A 111 -8.38 6.75 -1.31
CA LYS A 111 -8.31 7.26 0.06
C LYS A 111 -7.07 6.81 0.82
N ILE A 112 -6.43 5.71 0.39
CA ILE A 112 -5.21 5.24 1.05
C ILE A 112 -4.05 6.22 0.84
N PHE A 113 -4.12 7.07 -0.17
CA PHE A 113 -3.09 8.06 -0.47
C PHE A 113 -3.34 9.41 0.19
N LEU A 114 -4.47 9.57 0.84
CA LEU A 114 -4.82 10.83 1.48
C LEU A 114 -4.42 10.81 2.95
N ARG A 115 -3.98 11.96 3.45
CA ARG A 115 -3.79 12.15 4.88
C ARG A 115 -5.16 12.24 5.54
N SER A 116 -5.27 11.69 6.71
CA SER A 116 -6.50 11.81 7.48
C SER A 116 -6.55 13.10 8.28
#